data_4f632b3749e233b8f3b9794f6bdbe4d3
#
_entry.id   4f632b3749e233b8f3b9794f6bdbe4d3
#
_cell.length_a   1.000
_cell.length_b   1.000
_cell.length_c   1.000
_cell.angle_alpha   90.00
_cell.angle_beta   90.00
_cell.angle_gamma   90.00
#
_symmetry.space_group_name_H-M   'P 1'
#
loop_
_entity.id
_entity.type
_entity.pdbx_description
1 polymer ?
#
loop_
_entity_poly.entity_id
_entity_poly.type
_entity_poly.pdbx_seq_one_letter_code
_entity_poly.pdbx_strand_id
1 'polypeptide(L)'
;MQKVHVIAHTHWDFEWYFTRQQARVQFAYHMAEVLQALADNQLDSYLLDGQLAIVDDYLQTNPDKRAAMMRFVKARRLFIGPWYTQIDEMVTSGEAIVRNLQLGHKLAADLGGVMKVGYLPDSFGQGQDMPKIYQGFDITATVFWRGMPHEKNARYFYWTASDGSKVLAANIKNGYYVGVDLIENDDTAALLHRIATDTQAHDLALPVGGDQRAVDFNLKDRLQYANQQTSDFELVEDNYPDFFKALSTSSDLPTYQGEFIDPSASKIHRGIYSSRADLKHLYDRLEHLMVDVVEPMMVIAAHQGIEAQDGMVAHIWRAIARGQAHDSSGGCNSDATNQDIYQRGVEALQLAESVRDYLLRKLASGAPASLNVFFEAHQRCGPFIKMVRSRWQRVASIFHLKMKMVKSSRMKS
;
A
#
# COMPACT_ATOMS: atom_id res chain seq x y z
N MET A 1 -25.58 -24.77 7.04
CA MET A 1 -25.39 -23.46 7.70
C MET A 1 -24.06 -22.89 7.23
N GLN A 2 -24.05 -21.71 6.62
CA GLN A 2 -22.83 -21.02 6.22
C GLN A 2 -22.29 -20.21 7.40
N LYS A 3 -20.95 -20.12 7.50
CA LYS A 3 -20.30 -19.32 8.53
C LYS A 3 -19.95 -17.94 7.99
N VAL A 4 -20.36 -16.90 8.71
CA VAL A 4 -20.11 -15.50 8.38
C VAL A 4 -19.06 -14.94 9.32
N HIS A 5 -17.86 -14.70 8.79
CA HIS A 5 -16.75 -14.04 9.48
C HIS A 5 -16.99 -12.55 9.45
N VAL A 6 -17.37 -11.99 10.57
CA VAL A 6 -17.67 -10.56 10.75
C VAL A 6 -16.38 -9.85 11.14
N ILE A 7 -15.92 -8.95 10.28
CA ILE A 7 -14.64 -8.26 10.43
C ILE A 7 -14.90 -6.79 10.82
N ALA A 8 -14.71 -6.46 12.10
CA ALA A 8 -14.75 -5.08 12.56
C ALA A 8 -13.56 -4.30 12.01
N HIS A 9 -13.82 -3.19 11.31
CA HIS A 9 -12.77 -2.41 10.65
C HIS A 9 -13.16 -0.93 10.52
N THR A 10 -12.20 -0.12 10.10
CA THR A 10 -12.44 1.18 9.46
C THR A 10 -11.88 1.15 8.05
N HIS A 11 -12.44 1.94 7.13
CA HIS A 11 -11.70 2.50 6.02
C HIS A 11 -11.27 3.90 6.41
N TRP A 12 -9.99 4.23 6.22
CA TRP A 12 -9.43 5.48 6.68
C TRP A 12 -8.60 6.13 5.60
N ASP A 13 -9.18 7.11 4.92
CA ASP A 13 -8.42 7.90 3.97
C ASP A 13 -7.29 8.63 4.70
N PHE A 14 -6.06 8.43 4.20
CA PHE A 14 -4.89 9.10 4.75
C PHE A 14 -5.04 10.64 4.69
N GLU A 15 -5.63 11.12 3.60
CA GLU A 15 -6.03 12.49 3.32
C GLU A 15 -6.99 12.47 2.13
N TRP A 16 -8.04 13.31 2.14
CA TRP A 16 -9.05 13.34 1.07
C TRP A 16 -9.73 14.71 0.99
N TYR A 17 -11.02 14.87 1.41
CA TYR A 17 -11.65 16.19 1.56
C TYR A 17 -11.03 17.00 2.70
N PHE A 18 -10.47 16.32 3.68
CA PHE A 18 -9.73 16.88 4.81
C PHE A 18 -8.23 16.69 4.59
N THR A 19 -7.45 17.64 5.08
CA THR A 19 -6.00 17.57 5.04
C THR A 19 -5.48 16.46 5.95
N ARG A 20 -4.23 16.02 5.73
CA ARG A 20 -3.56 15.08 6.62
C ARG A 20 -3.59 15.49 8.09
N GLN A 21 -3.51 16.81 8.40
CA GLN A 21 -3.54 17.28 9.78
C GLN A 21 -4.92 17.10 10.40
N GLN A 22 -5.98 17.32 9.64
CA GLN A 22 -7.37 17.07 10.08
C GLN A 22 -7.60 15.56 10.28
N ALA A 23 -7.16 14.72 9.33
CA ALA A 23 -7.21 13.26 9.44
C ALA A 23 -6.49 12.75 10.70
N ARG A 24 -5.30 13.29 11.00
CA ARG A 24 -4.53 12.95 12.21
C ARG A 24 -5.30 13.20 13.50
N VAL A 25 -6.01 14.34 13.61
CA VAL A 25 -6.82 14.64 14.78
C VAL A 25 -7.97 13.65 14.91
N GLN A 26 -8.73 13.43 13.83
CA GLN A 26 -9.85 12.48 13.82
C GLN A 26 -9.38 11.06 14.17
N PHE A 27 -8.27 10.62 13.59
CA PHE A 27 -7.71 9.28 13.86
C PHE A 27 -7.24 9.11 15.31
N ALA A 28 -6.76 10.17 15.96
CA ALA A 28 -6.34 10.08 17.36
C ALA A 28 -7.51 9.75 18.29
N TYR A 29 -8.69 10.34 18.05
CA TYR A 29 -9.91 10.00 18.79
C TYR A 29 -10.42 8.60 18.45
N HIS A 30 -10.44 8.23 17.17
CA HIS A 30 -10.82 6.89 16.73
C HIS A 30 -9.93 5.81 17.37
N MET A 31 -8.62 6.02 17.42
CA MET A 31 -7.69 5.08 18.06
C MET A 31 -7.94 4.94 19.57
N ALA A 32 -8.39 6.00 20.23
CA ALA A 32 -8.77 5.91 21.65
C ALA A 32 -9.97 4.97 21.81
N GLU A 33 -10.99 5.07 20.95
CA GLU A 33 -12.16 4.17 20.93
C GLU A 33 -11.74 2.72 20.64
N VAL A 34 -10.91 2.48 19.60
CA VAL A 34 -10.42 1.14 19.25
C VAL A 34 -9.67 0.50 20.42
N LEU A 35 -8.72 1.22 21.02
CA LEU A 35 -7.94 0.69 22.15
C LEU A 35 -8.81 0.43 23.37
N GLN A 36 -9.82 1.25 23.62
CA GLN A 36 -10.79 1.06 24.69
C GLN A 36 -11.66 -0.18 24.46
N ALA A 37 -12.26 -0.32 23.25
CA ALA A 37 -13.09 -1.45 22.90
C ALA A 37 -12.35 -2.79 23.02
N LEU A 38 -11.08 -2.81 22.59
CA LEU A 38 -10.21 -4.00 22.73
C LEU A 38 -9.85 -4.27 24.20
N ALA A 39 -9.59 -3.23 25.00
CA ALA A 39 -9.25 -3.38 26.41
C ALA A 39 -10.41 -3.92 27.23
N ASP A 40 -11.61 -3.46 26.95
CA ASP A 40 -12.85 -3.85 27.65
C ASP A 40 -13.48 -5.13 27.08
N ASN A 41 -12.84 -5.77 26.09
CA ASN A 41 -13.34 -6.95 25.38
C ASN A 41 -14.72 -6.74 24.71
N GLN A 42 -15.06 -5.54 24.33
CA GLN A 42 -16.26 -5.23 23.56
C GLN A 42 -16.08 -5.65 22.09
N LEU A 43 -14.83 -5.71 21.60
CA LEU A 43 -14.44 -6.31 20.33
C LEU A 43 -13.40 -7.42 20.58
N ASP A 44 -13.48 -8.51 19.83
CA ASP A 44 -12.46 -9.55 19.84
C ASP A 44 -11.25 -9.13 19.01
N SER A 45 -11.48 -8.50 17.85
CA SER A 45 -10.43 -7.97 17.00
C SER A 45 -10.87 -6.73 16.23
N TYR A 46 -9.89 -5.99 15.71
CA TYR A 46 -10.12 -4.81 14.87
C TYR A 46 -9.07 -4.69 13.76
N LEU A 47 -9.50 -4.36 12.54
CA LEU A 47 -8.62 -4.10 11.40
C LEU A 47 -8.46 -2.59 11.18
N LEU A 48 -7.22 -2.09 11.32
CA LEU A 48 -6.85 -0.72 11.01
C LEU A 48 -6.52 -0.58 9.51
N ASP A 49 -7.50 -0.75 8.67
CA ASP A 49 -7.49 -0.47 7.23
C ASP A 49 -6.30 -1.02 6.43
N GLY A 50 -5.56 -1.99 6.98
CA GLY A 50 -4.41 -2.59 6.31
C GLY A 50 -3.24 -1.64 6.02
N GLN A 51 -3.20 -0.43 6.59
CA GLN A 51 -2.17 0.57 6.31
C GLN A 51 -1.49 1.12 7.59
N LEU A 52 -0.25 1.58 7.45
CA LEU A 52 0.60 2.01 8.56
C LEU A 52 0.86 3.52 8.62
N ALA A 53 0.60 4.28 7.56
CA ALA A 53 0.87 5.73 7.55
C ALA A 53 0.05 6.47 8.60
N ILE A 54 -1.20 6.06 8.82
CA ILE A 54 -2.08 6.60 9.87
C ILE A 54 -1.56 6.25 11.27
N VAL A 55 -1.02 5.03 11.43
CA VAL A 55 -0.42 4.57 12.70
C VAL A 55 0.91 5.28 12.97
N ASP A 56 1.75 5.47 11.94
CA ASP A 56 3.01 6.21 12.01
C ASP A 56 2.74 7.65 12.49
N ASP A 57 1.75 8.32 11.91
CA ASP A 57 1.33 9.67 12.30
C ASP A 57 0.75 9.72 13.72
N TYR A 58 -0.07 8.73 14.10
CA TYR A 58 -0.63 8.63 15.44
C TYR A 58 0.46 8.48 16.51
N LEU A 59 1.43 7.58 16.30
CA LEU A 59 2.48 7.31 17.26
C LEU A 59 3.52 8.45 17.38
N GLN A 60 3.62 9.35 16.39
CA GLN A 60 4.42 10.57 16.52
C GLN A 60 3.87 11.53 17.59
N THR A 61 2.54 11.57 17.74
CA THR A 61 1.87 12.44 18.70
C THR A 61 1.45 11.73 19.98
N ASN A 62 1.36 10.39 19.96
CA ASN A 62 0.93 9.55 21.08
C ASN A 62 1.92 8.38 21.32
N PRO A 63 3.20 8.67 21.60
CA PRO A 63 4.21 7.61 21.72
C PRO A 63 3.97 6.66 22.90
N ASP A 64 3.26 7.12 23.93
CA ASP A 64 2.84 6.34 25.10
C ASP A 64 1.87 5.19 24.73
N LYS A 65 1.16 5.30 23.63
CA LYS A 65 0.21 4.27 23.16
C LYS A 65 0.90 3.10 22.44
N ARG A 66 2.18 3.24 22.08
CA ARG A 66 2.93 2.20 21.35
C ARG A 66 2.87 0.84 22.04
N ALA A 67 3.10 0.79 23.35
CA ALA A 67 3.11 -0.47 24.09
C ALA A 67 1.73 -1.15 24.12
N ALA A 68 0.64 -0.37 24.24
CA ALA A 68 -0.72 -0.91 24.18
C ALA A 68 -1.04 -1.48 22.78
N MET A 69 -0.70 -0.76 21.73
CA MET A 69 -0.88 -1.25 20.35
C MET A 69 -0.10 -2.54 20.11
N MET A 70 1.19 -2.59 20.47
CA MET A 70 2.03 -3.79 20.34
C MET A 70 1.44 -5.00 21.06
N ARG A 71 0.85 -4.80 22.24
CA ARG A 71 0.18 -5.88 22.99
C ARG A 71 -0.98 -6.46 22.18
N PHE A 72 -1.85 -5.62 21.60
CA PHE A 72 -3.00 -6.09 20.83
C PHE A 72 -2.59 -6.69 19.48
N VAL A 73 -1.56 -6.14 18.81
CA VAL A 73 -1.03 -6.71 17.57
C VAL A 73 -0.48 -8.12 17.83
N LYS A 74 0.37 -8.28 18.86
CA LYS A 74 0.93 -9.60 19.23
C LYS A 74 -0.13 -10.61 19.66
N ALA A 75 -1.19 -10.13 20.31
CA ALA A 75 -2.33 -10.95 20.68
C ALA A 75 -3.28 -11.28 19.52
N ARG A 76 -2.99 -10.81 18.28
CA ARG A 76 -3.85 -10.96 17.10
C ARG A 76 -5.26 -10.37 17.31
N ARG A 77 -5.34 -9.26 18.04
CA ARG A 77 -6.57 -8.52 18.29
C ARG A 77 -6.58 -7.15 17.60
N LEU A 78 -5.44 -6.66 17.13
CA LEU A 78 -5.32 -5.47 16.30
C LEU A 78 -4.54 -5.85 15.04
N PHE A 79 -5.19 -5.78 13.88
CA PHE A 79 -4.60 -6.12 12.59
C PHE A 79 -4.14 -4.85 11.88
N ILE A 80 -2.86 -4.83 11.46
CA ILE A 80 -2.19 -3.70 10.81
C ILE A 80 -1.35 -4.16 9.61
N GLY A 81 -1.14 -3.29 8.64
CA GLY A 81 -0.41 -3.60 7.41
C GLY A 81 -1.22 -4.52 6.48
N PRO A 82 -0.64 -4.93 5.35
CA PRO A 82 0.79 -4.92 5.00
C PRO A 82 1.32 -3.61 4.40
N TRP A 83 0.45 -2.70 4.05
CA TRP A 83 0.79 -1.47 3.34
C TRP A 83 1.32 -0.37 4.25
N TYR A 84 2.15 0.52 3.70
CA TYR A 84 2.40 1.80 4.34
C TYR A 84 1.23 2.76 4.10
N THR A 85 0.80 2.94 2.86
CA THR A 85 -0.47 3.57 2.47
C THR A 85 -1.23 2.64 1.54
N GLN A 86 -2.55 2.66 1.56
CA GLN A 86 -3.35 2.08 0.49
C GLN A 86 -3.10 2.87 -0.79
N ILE A 87 -2.80 2.15 -1.86
CA ILE A 87 -2.47 2.74 -3.16
C ILE A 87 -3.60 2.51 -4.17
N ASP A 88 -3.56 3.27 -5.26
CA ASP A 88 -4.20 2.84 -6.50
C ASP A 88 -3.16 2.16 -7.40
N GLU A 89 -3.34 0.87 -7.65
CA GLU A 89 -2.37 0.03 -8.36
C GLU A 89 -2.14 0.48 -9.80
N MET A 90 -3.16 1.09 -10.43
CA MET A 90 -3.10 1.50 -11.83
C MET A 90 -2.41 2.86 -12.03
N VAL A 91 -2.12 3.59 -10.95
CA VAL A 91 -1.47 4.91 -10.97
C VAL A 91 -0.07 4.87 -10.34
N THR A 92 0.21 3.82 -9.59
CA THR A 92 1.49 3.64 -8.86
C THR A 92 2.42 2.72 -9.62
N SER A 93 3.71 3.05 -9.71
CA SER A 93 4.70 2.19 -10.38
C SER A 93 4.95 0.90 -9.61
N GLY A 94 5.39 -0.16 -10.29
CA GLY A 94 5.70 -1.44 -9.65
C GLY A 94 6.79 -1.33 -8.58
N GLU A 95 7.82 -0.51 -8.78
CA GLU A 95 8.86 -0.27 -7.77
C GLU A 95 8.29 0.44 -6.55
N ALA A 96 7.46 1.46 -6.73
CA ALA A 96 6.82 2.17 -5.63
C ALA A 96 5.86 1.27 -4.84
N ILE A 97 5.14 0.36 -5.50
CA ILE A 97 4.31 -0.68 -4.84
C ILE A 97 5.18 -1.55 -3.92
N VAL A 98 6.31 -2.04 -4.43
CA VAL A 98 7.25 -2.85 -3.64
C VAL A 98 7.79 -2.07 -2.44
N ARG A 99 8.20 -0.81 -2.63
CA ARG A 99 8.70 0.06 -1.55
C ARG A 99 7.64 0.38 -0.51
N ASN A 100 6.40 0.59 -0.93
CA ASN A 100 5.27 0.80 -0.04
C ASN A 100 5.05 -0.43 0.87
N LEU A 101 5.02 -1.63 0.30
CA LEU A 101 4.93 -2.89 1.05
C LEU A 101 6.13 -3.08 1.99
N GLN A 102 7.36 -2.79 1.57
CA GLN A 102 8.54 -2.86 2.44
C GLN A 102 8.43 -1.94 3.65
N LEU A 103 7.99 -0.69 3.45
CA LEU A 103 7.77 0.26 4.53
C LEU A 103 6.68 -0.20 5.49
N GLY A 104 5.55 -0.67 4.96
CA GLY A 104 4.44 -1.19 5.75
C GLY A 104 4.84 -2.41 6.58
N HIS A 105 5.50 -3.40 5.94
CA HIS A 105 5.99 -4.59 6.62
C HIS A 105 6.96 -4.26 7.76
N LYS A 106 7.92 -3.38 7.51
CA LYS A 106 8.89 -2.97 8.53
C LYS A 106 8.21 -2.35 9.74
N LEU A 107 7.32 -1.38 9.53
CA LEU A 107 6.62 -0.72 10.62
C LEU A 107 5.68 -1.66 11.38
N ALA A 108 4.95 -2.53 10.68
CA ALA A 108 4.08 -3.50 11.32
C ALA A 108 4.88 -4.54 12.12
N ALA A 109 6.00 -5.02 11.61
CA ALA A 109 6.91 -5.92 12.33
C ALA A 109 7.46 -5.27 13.61
N ASP A 110 7.85 -3.99 13.55
CA ASP A 110 8.30 -3.20 14.71
C ASP A 110 7.19 -3.01 15.76
N LEU A 111 5.92 -3.16 15.37
CA LEU A 111 4.76 -3.13 16.25
C LEU A 111 4.29 -4.52 16.71
N GLY A 112 4.90 -5.58 16.22
CA GLY A 112 4.69 -6.94 16.74
C GLY A 112 4.10 -7.95 15.76
N GLY A 113 3.69 -7.55 14.55
CA GLY A 113 3.19 -8.47 13.52
C GLY A 113 2.60 -7.75 12.31
N VAL A 114 2.61 -8.44 11.18
CA VAL A 114 2.06 -7.96 9.90
C VAL A 114 0.85 -8.80 9.55
N MET A 115 -0.26 -8.18 9.19
CA MET A 115 -1.36 -8.89 8.54
C MET A 115 -0.93 -9.30 7.12
N LYS A 116 -0.79 -10.61 6.88
CA LYS A 116 -0.36 -11.17 5.58
C LYS A 116 -1.53 -11.34 4.61
N VAL A 117 -2.31 -10.29 4.43
CA VAL A 117 -3.41 -10.19 3.47
C VAL A 117 -3.24 -8.91 2.68
N GLY A 118 -3.21 -8.99 1.36
CA GLY A 118 -3.19 -7.84 0.46
C GLY A 118 -4.55 -7.12 0.55
N TYR A 119 -4.64 -6.04 1.31
CA TYR A 119 -5.91 -5.36 1.59
C TYR A 119 -5.93 -3.99 0.91
N LEU A 120 -6.67 -3.91 -0.19
CA LEU A 120 -6.89 -2.68 -0.97
C LEU A 120 -8.38 -2.55 -1.31
N PRO A 121 -9.22 -2.18 -0.32
CA PRO A 121 -10.67 -2.23 -0.47
C PRO A 121 -11.21 -1.14 -1.40
N ASP A 122 -10.51 -0.03 -1.59
CA ASP A 122 -11.00 1.11 -2.39
C ASP A 122 -10.11 1.50 -3.59
N SER A 123 -9.14 0.70 -3.98
CA SER A 123 -8.39 0.90 -5.24
C SER A 123 -9.30 0.80 -6.46
N PHE A 124 -9.09 1.67 -7.46
CA PHE A 124 -9.93 1.78 -8.66
C PHE A 124 -9.46 0.90 -9.83
N GLY A 125 -9.00 -0.27 -9.53
CA GLY A 125 -8.53 -1.30 -10.44
C GLY A 125 -7.45 -2.16 -9.79
N GLN A 126 -7.23 -3.35 -10.36
CA GLN A 126 -6.31 -4.35 -9.83
C GLN A 126 -5.32 -4.75 -10.92
N GLY A 127 -4.03 -4.56 -10.67
CA GLY A 127 -2.96 -4.81 -11.63
C GLY A 127 -2.63 -6.30 -11.78
N GLN A 128 -2.43 -6.77 -13.01
CA GLN A 128 -2.22 -8.19 -13.34
C GLN A 128 -1.01 -8.84 -12.63
N ASP A 129 -0.01 -8.05 -12.22
CA ASP A 129 1.22 -8.55 -11.57
C ASP A 129 1.13 -8.56 -10.03
N MET A 130 0.01 -8.13 -9.46
CA MET A 130 -0.17 -8.09 -8.00
C MET A 130 -0.01 -9.46 -7.32
N PRO A 131 -0.51 -10.59 -7.86
CA PRO A 131 -0.26 -11.89 -7.26
C PRO A 131 1.24 -12.21 -7.12
N LYS A 132 2.06 -11.83 -8.09
CA LYS A 132 3.51 -11.99 -8.06
C LYS A 132 4.15 -11.10 -6.99
N ILE A 133 3.75 -9.83 -6.92
CA ILE A 133 4.24 -8.88 -5.91
C ILE A 133 3.87 -9.39 -4.52
N TYR A 134 2.62 -9.79 -4.29
CA TYR A 134 2.16 -10.34 -3.02
C TYR A 134 2.96 -11.56 -2.58
N GLN A 135 3.22 -12.51 -3.49
CA GLN A 135 4.04 -13.68 -3.16
C GLN A 135 5.47 -13.32 -2.77
N GLY A 136 6.04 -12.25 -3.34
CA GLY A 136 7.35 -11.71 -2.95
C GLY A 136 7.41 -11.24 -1.48
N PHE A 137 6.26 -11.05 -0.84
CA PHE A 137 6.10 -10.67 0.56
C PHE A 137 5.46 -11.74 1.44
N ASP A 138 5.38 -13.00 0.97
CA ASP A 138 4.69 -14.12 1.63
C ASP A 138 3.20 -13.82 1.88
N ILE A 139 2.57 -13.01 1.04
CA ILE A 139 1.14 -12.74 1.05
C ILE A 139 0.46 -13.70 0.08
N THR A 140 -0.40 -14.56 0.60
CA THR A 140 -1.09 -15.61 -0.19
C THR A 140 -2.58 -15.33 -0.39
N ALA A 141 -3.07 -14.23 0.18
CA ALA A 141 -4.48 -13.85 0.12
C ALA A 141 -4.64 -12.35 -0.11
N THR A 142 -5.74 -11.95 -0.74
CA THR A 142 -6.04 -10.54 -1.01
C THR A 142 -7.53 -10.22 -0.91
N VAL A 143 -7.83 -9.00 -0.48
CA VAL A 143 -9.18 -8.42 -0.45
C VAL A 143 -9.20 -7.17 -1.28
N PHE A 144 -10.16 -7.07 -2.18
CA PHE A 144 -10.42 -5.86 -2.97
C PHE A 144 -11.90 -5.75 -3.35
N TRP A 145 -12.33 -4.59 -3.79
CA TRP A 145 -13.71 -4.35 -4.19
C TRP A 145 -13.88 -4.16 -5.70
N ARG A 146 -13.17 -3.19 -6.27
CA ARG A 146 -13.47 -2.65 -7.59
C ARG A 146 -12.69 -3.35 -8.70
N GLY A 147 -13.28 -3.34 -9.92
CA GLY A 147 -12.60 -3.77 -11.13
C GLY A 147 -13.02 -5.12 -11.68
N MET A 148 -13.67 -5.98 -10.91
CA MET A 148 -14.17 -7.25 -11.43
C MET A 148 -15.32 -7.02 -12.43
N PRO A 149 -15.25 -7.61 -13.63
CA PRO A 149 -16.36 -7.53 -14.58
C PRO A 149 -17.57 -8.34 -14.09
N HIS A 150 -18.76 -7.85 -14.39
CA HIS A 150 -20.01 -8.48 -13.97
C HIS A 150 -20.14 -9.94 -14.43
N GLU A 151 -19.60 -10.30 -15.57
CA GLU A 151 -19.61 -11.65 -16.10
C GLU A 151 -18.72 -12.64 -15.34
N LYS A 152 -17.66 -12.14 -14.66
CA LYS A 152 -16.82 -12.93 -13.75
C LYS A 152 -17.40 -12.86 -12.35
N ASN A 153 -18.47 -13.58 -12.13
CA ASN A 153 -19.37 -13.36 -11.00
C ASN A 153 -18.92 -14.04 -9.69
N ALA A 154 -17.70 -14.53 -9.58
CA ALA A 154 -17.23 -15.18 -8.36
C ALA A 154 -16.82 -14.15 -7.28
N ARG A 155 -17.32 -14.39 -6.06
CA ARG A 155 -16.93 -13.62 -4.87
C ARG A 155 -15.55 -14.03 -4.37
N TYR A 156 -15.22 -15.33 -4.43
CA TYR A 156 -13.94 -15.89 -4.02
C TYR A 156 -13.34 -16.71 -5.16
N PHE A 157 -12.06 -16.52 -5.40
CA PHE A 157 -11.37 -17.16 -6.53
C PHE A 157 -9.86 -17.15 -6.32
N TYR A 158 -9.14 -17.94 -7.10
CA TYR A 158 -7.69 -17.83 -7.23
C TYR A 158 -7.35 -16.81 -8.31
N TRP A 159 -6.56 -15.80 -7.94
CA TRP A 159 -6.04 -14.82 -8.88
C TRP A 159 -4.60 -15.17 -9.24
N THR A 160 -4.29 -15.25 -10.54
CA THR A 160 -2.97 -15.67 -11.04
C THR A 160 -2.35 -14.57 -11.89
N ALA A 161 -1.03 -14.38 -11.71
CA ALA A 161 -0.20 -13.58 -12.61
C ALA A 161 0.34 -14.41 -13.78
N SER A 162 0.97 -13.75 -14.76
CA SER A 162 1.50 -14.39 -15.97
C SER A 162 2.65 -15.38 -15.71
N ASP A 163 3.37 -15.22 -14.59
CA ASP A 163 4.46 -16.13 -14.19
C ASP A 163 3.98 -17.35 -13.38
N GLY A 164 2.67 -17.50 -13.20
CA GLY A 164 2.06 -18.57 -12.41
C GLY A 164 1.91 -18.30 -10.92
N SER A 165 2.38 -17.15 -10.44
CA SER A 165 2.12 -16.70 -9.06
C SER A 165 0.63 -16.62 -8.81
N LYS A 166 0.18 -17.07 -7.62
CA LYS A 166 -1.24 -17.24 -7.31
C LYS A 166 -1.56 -16.79 -5.88
N VAL A 167 -2.64 -16.05 -5.70
CA VAL A 167 -3.21 -15.68 -4.39
C VAL A 167 -4.70 -16.03 -4.33
N LEU A 168 -5.20 -16.29 -3.13
CA LEU A 168 -6.63 -16.47 -2.87
C LEU A 168 -7.27 -15.08 -2.72
N ALA A 169 -8.22 -14.75 -3.57
CA ALA A 169 -8.84 -13.44 -3.64
C ALA A 169 -10.26 -13.47 -3.07
N ALA A 170 -10.61 -12.45 -2.29
CA ALA A 170 -11.96 -12.14 -1.89
C ALA A 170 -12.36 -10.79 -2.50
N ASN A 171 -13.27 -10.83 -3.48
CA ASN A 171 -13.92 -9.64 -4.00
C ASN A 171 -15.09 -9.27 -3.11
N ILE A 172 -14.97 -8.18 -2.37
CA ILE A 172 -16.05 -7.66 -1.51
C ILE A 172 -17.07 -6.89 -2.35
N LYS A 173 -17.80 -7.60 -3.22
CA LYS A 173 -18.68 -7.07 -4.28
C LYS A 173 -19.66 -5.98 -3.82
N ASN A 174 -20.05 -5.99 -2.56
CA ASN A 174 -20.98 -5.01 -2.00
C ASN A 174 -20.29 -3.83 -1.29
N GLY A 175 -18.95 -3.75 -1.40
CA GLY A 175 -18.13 -2.74 -0.76
C GLY A 175 -17.74 -3.08 0.66
N TYR A 176 -16.73 -2.38 1.17
CA TYR A 176 -16.21 -2.57 2.54
C TYR A 176 -17.16 -2.08 3.63
N TYR A 177 -18.18 -1.32 3.27
CA TYR A 177 -19.20 -0.79 4.18
C TYR A 177 -20.48 -1.64 4.23
N VAL A 178 -20.52 -2.80 3.56
CA VAL A 178 -21.75 -3.62 3.44
C VAL A 178 -22.35 -4.04 4.78
N GLY A 179 -21.50 -4.27 5.78
CA GLY A 179 -21.92 -4.68 7.11
C GLY A 179 -22.55 -3.58 7.97
N VAL A 180 -22.55 -2.33 7.48
CA VAL A 180 -23.26 -1.21 8.14
C VAL A 180 -24.76 -1.51 8.26
N ASP A 181 -25.31 -2.25 7.30
CA ASP A 181 -26.71 -2.69 7.37
C ASP A 181 -27.01 -3.56 8.61
N LEU A 182 -26.04 -4.26 9.17
CA LEU A 182 -26.19 -4.98 10.44
C LEU A 182 -26.39 -4.03 11.63
N ILE A 183 -25.90 -2.79 11.50
CA ILE A 183 -25.96 -1.75 12.53
C ILE A 183 -27.21 -0.88 12.36
N GLU A 184 -27.54 -0.52 11.13
CA GLU A 184 -28.54 0.52 10.81
C GLU A 184 -29.91 -0.06 10.39
N ASN A 185 -29.95 -1.33 9.94
CA ASN A 185 -31.15 -1.95 9.41
C ASN A 185 -31.50 -3.23 10.19
N ASP A 186 -32.80 -3.49 10.35
CA ASP A 186 -33.27 -4.70 11.02
C ASP A 186 -33.40 -5.94 10.07
N ASP A 187 -33.08 -5.76 8.77
CA ASP A 187 -33.18 -6.85 7.78
C ASP A 187 -31.86 -7.60 7.63
N THR A 188 -31.47 -8.31 8.70
CA THR A 188 -30.31 -9.20 8.72
C THR A 188 -30.39 -10.27 7.63
N ALA A 189 -31.56 -10.79 7.32
CA ALA A 189 -31.74 -11.88 6.34
C ALA A 189 -31.38 -11.38 4.93
N ALA A 190 -31.86 -10.21 4.52
CA ALA A 190 -31.52 -9.62 3.21
C ALA A 190 -30.03 -9.34 3.09
N LEU A 191 -29.38 -8.84 4.14
CA LEU A 191 -27.93 -8.65 4.19
C LEU A 191 -27.17 -9.96 3.97
N LEU A 192 -27.52 -11.02 4.72
CA LEU A 192 -26.87 -12.32 4.65
C LEU A 192 -27.04 -12.99 3.29
N HIS A 193 -28.25 -12.95 2.72
CA HIS A 193 -28.48 -13.43 1.36
C HIS A 193 -27.66 -12.66 0.33
N ARG A 194 -27.53 -11.33 0.46
CA ARG A 194 -26.74 -10.49 -0.44
C ARG A 194 -25.26 -10.86 -0.43
N ILE A 195 -24.65 -11.14 0.73
CA ILE A 195 -23.25 -11.55 0.82
C ILE A 195 -23.03 -13.02 0.45
N ALA A 196 -24.05 -13.86 0.49
CA ALA A 196 -24.00 -15.25 0.04
C ALA A 196 -24.20 -15.40 -1.48
N THR A 197 -24.60 -14.35 -2.18
CA THR A 197 -24.74 -14.38 -3.65
C THR A 197 -23.38 -14.60 -4.33
N ASP A 198 -23.39 -15.34 -5.43
CA ASP A 198 -22.21 -15.59 -6.28
C ASP A 198 -21.06 -16.37 -5.62
N THR A 199 -21.38 -17.22 -4.66
CA THR A 199 -20.46 -18.17 -4.07
C THR A 199 -21.14 -19.42 -3.56
N GLN A 200 -20.44 -20.54 -3.58
CA GLN A 200 -20.84 -21.79 -2.93
C GLN A 200 -19.95 -22.07 -1.70
N ALA A 201 -19.07 -21.13 -1.34
CA ALA A 201 -18.21 -21.29 -0.17
C ALA A 201 -19.03 -21.41 1.12
N HIS A 202 -18.56 -22.23 2.03
CA HIS A 202 -19.14 -22.34 3.36
C HIS A 202 -18.89 -21.09 4.19
N ASP A 203 -17.71 -20.48 3.99
CA ASP A 203 -17.21 -19.35 4.76
C ASP A 203 -17.40 -18.04 3.98
N LEU A 204 -18.04 -17.05 4.60
CA LEU A 204 -18.35 -15.75 4.02
C LEU A 204 -17.70 -14.64 4.83
N ALA A 205 -17.19 -13.60 4.17
CA ALA A 205 -16.68 -12.40 4.83
C ALA A 205 -17.73 -11.29 4.86
N LEU A 206 -17.93 -10.69 6.03
CA LEU A 206 -18.78 -9.52 6.24
C LEU A 206 -17.97 -8.41 6.92
N PRO A 207 -17.41 -7.44 6.17
CA PRO A 207 -16.77 -6.28 6.75
C PRO A 207 -17.83 -5.36 7.40
N VAL A 208 -17.62 -5.01 8.67
CA VAL A 208 -18.46 -4.09 9.44
C VAL A 208 -17.66 -2.86 9.82
N GLY A 209 -17.92 -1.77 9.14
CA GLY A 209 -17.17 -0.51 9.25
C GLY A 209 -17.43 0.36 8.03
N GLY A 210 -16.51 1.24 7.71
CA GLY A 210 -16.58 2.14 6.56
C GLY A 210 -15.74 3.40 6.75
N ASP A 211 -15.97 4.42 5.91
CA ASP A 211 -15.20 5.67 5.87
C ASP A 211 -15.28 6.40 7.21
N GLN A 212 -14.17 6.43 7.93
CA GLN A 212 -13.98 7.12 9.23
C GLN A 212 -15.11 6.85 10.25
N ARG A 213 -15.73 5.67 10.20
CA ARG A 213 -16.82 5.34 11.14
C ARG A 213 -16.30 5.13 12.55
N ALA A 214 -17.12 5.55 13.52
CA ALA A 214 -16.92 5.25 14.94
C ALA A 214 -16.96 3.73 15.18
N VAL A 215 -16.30 3.29 16.24
CA VAL A 215 -16.31 1.89 16.68
C VAL A 215 -17.71 1.50 17.16
N ASP A 216 -18.21 0.36 16.67
CA ASP A 216 -19.46 -0.21 17.22
C ASP A 216 -19.18 -1.01 18.51
N PHE A 217 -19.37 -0.37 19.64
CA PHE A 217 -19.20 -1.00 20.97
C PHE A 217 -20.22 -2.10 21.28
N ASN A 218 -21.31 -2.18 20.50
CA ASN A 218 -22.38 -3.15 20.68
C ASN A 218 -22.33 -4.28 19.65
N LEU A 219 -21.25 -4.46 18.91
CA LEU A 219 -21.17 -5.45 17.83
C LEU A 219 -21.50 -6.85 18.34
N LYS A 220 -21.04 -7.27 19.51
CA LYS A 220 -21.32 -8.61 20.07
C LYS A 220 -22.79 -8.83 20.31
N ASP A 221 -23.50 -7.85 20.87
CA ASP A 221 -24.96 -7.94 21.11
C ASP A 221 -25.72 -8.02 19.78
N ARG A 222 -25.27 -7.27 18.75
CA ARG A 222 -25.85 -7.32 17.42
C ARG A 222 -25.64 -8.69 16.76
N LEU A 223 -24.46 -9.29 16.90
CA LEU A 223 -24.20 -10.64 16.39
C LEU A 223 -25.05 -11.68 17.09
N GLN A 224 -25.20 -11.58 18.41
CA GLN A 224 -26.08 -12.46 19.18
C GLN A 224 -27.53 -12.33 18.71
N TYR A 225 -28.02 -11.10 18.50
CA TYR A 225 -29.36 -10.86 17.97
C TYR A 225 -29.52 -11.41 16.55
N ALA A 226 -28.56 -11.11 15.64
CA ALA A 226 -28.59 -11.58 14.27
C ALA A 226 -28.62 -13.12 14.17
N ASN A 227 -27.86 -13.81 15.01
CA ASN A 227 -27.84 -15.27 15.07
C ASN A 227 -29.19 -15.87 15.54
N GLN A 228 -30.01 -15.11 16.25
CA GLN A 228 -31.38 -15.55 16.62
C GLN A 228 -32.36 -15.38 15.47
N GLN A 229 -32.05 -14.56 14.45
CA GLN A 229 -32.93 -14.27 13.31
C GLN A 229 -32.71 -15.20 12.11
N THR A 230 -31.71 -16.08 12.15
CA THR A 230 -31.37 -16.98 11.04
C THR A 230 -30.99 -18.37 11.53
N SER A 231 -31.38 -19.41 10.76
CA SER A 231 -30.90 -20.78 10.95
C SER A 231 -29.88 -21.21 9.88
N ASP A 232 -29.76 -20.45 8.84
CA ASP A 232 -28.95 -20.79 7.66
C ASP A 232 -27.52 -20.26 7.75
N PHE A 233 -27.29 -19.27 8.64
CA PHE A 233 -26.03 -18.60 8.84
C PHE A 233 -25.61 -18.59 10.31
N GLU A 234 -24.31 -18.66 10.56
CA GLU A 234 -23.69 -18.46 11.87
C GLU A 234 -22.71 -17.26 11.77
N LEU A 235 -23.03 -16.15 12.42
CA LEU A 235 -22.21 -14.96 12.46
C LEU A 235 -21.24 -15.04 13.65
N VAL A 236 -19.95 -14.87 13.37
CA VAL A 236 -18.90 -14.83 14.40
C VAL A 236 -18.00 -13.63 14.17
N GLU A 237 -17.61 -12.93 15.23
CA GLU A 237 -16.57 -11.92 15.14
C GLU A 237 -15.23 -12.58 14.80
N ASP A 238 -14.54 -12.11 13.76
CA ASP A 238 -13.32 -12.74 13.24
C ASP A 238 -12.42 -11.71 12.52
N ASN A 239 -11.44 -12.20 11.78
CA ASN A 239 -10.46 -11.43 11.05
C ASN A 239 -10.15 -12.05 9.68
N TYR A 240 -9.62 -11.27 8.75
CA TYR A 240 -9.29 -11.78 7.40
C TYR A 240 -8.29 -12.94 7.38
N PRO A 241 -7.19 -12.97 8.14
CA PRO A 241 -6.30 -14.14 8.17
C PRO A 241 -6.99 -15.46 8.51
N ASP A 242 -7.86 -15.47 9.51
CA ASP A 242 -8.57 -16.67 9.91
C ASP A 242 -9.72 -17.02 8.94
N PHE A 243 -10.41 -16.02 8.39
CA PHE A 243 -11.34 -16.20 7.25
C PHE A 243 -10.66 -16.88 6.05
N PHE A 244 -9.51 -16.37 5.59
CA PHE A 244 -8.80 -16.97 4.46
C PHE A 244 -8.25 -18.38 4.76
N LYS A 245 -7.88 -18.65 5.99
CA LYS A 245 -7.53 -20.00 6.42
C LYS A 245 -8.70 -20.96 6.27
N ALA A 246 -9.90 -20.55 6.67
CA ALA A 246 -11.12 -21.34 6.48
C ALA A 246 -11.47 -21.47 4.99
N LEU A 247 -11.50 -20.35 4.25
CA LEU A 247 -11.82 -20.32 2.82
C LEU A 247 -10.86 -21.19 1.98
N SER A 248 -9.59 -21.31 2.38
CA SER A 248 -8.60 -22.14 1.66
C SER A 248 -8.93 -23.63 1.65
N THR A 249 -9.85 -24.08 2.49
CA THR A 249 -10.33 -25.48 2.50
C THR A 249 -11.46 -25.74 1.49
N SER A 250 -11.99 -24.69 0.86
CA SER A 250 -13.03 -24.81 -0.17
C SER A 250 -12.47 -25.45 -1.43
N SER A 251 -13.16 -26.45 -2.00
CA SER A 251 -12.73 -27.15 -3.21
C SER A 251 -13.16 -26.35 -4.42
N ASP A 252 -13.78 -26.01 -5.07
CA ASP A 252 -14.30 -25.55 -6.36
C ASP A 252 -14.24 -24.02 -6.58
N LEU A 253 -13.16 -23.35 -6.12
CA LEU A 253 -12.97 -21.93 -6.40
C LEU A 253 -12.42 -21.74 -7.83
N PRO A 254 -13.04 -20.86 -8.65
CA PRO A 254 -12.54 -20.58 -9.98
C PRO A 254 -11.16 -19.89 -9.95
N THR A 255 -10.49 -19.93 -11.09
CA THR A 255 -9.21 -19.23 -11.27
C THR A 255 -9.36 -18.18 -12.36
N TYR A 256 -8.94 -16.94 -12.04
CA TYR A 256 -8.90 -15.84 -13.01
C TYR A 256 -7.48 -15.30 -13.13
N GLN A 257 -7.15 -14.86 -14.34
CA GLN A 257 -5.87 -14.25 -14.67
C GLN A 257 -6.08 -12.87 -15.28
N GLY A 258 -5.09 -11.99 -15.10
CA GLY A 258 -5.06 -10.67 -15.70
C GLY A 258 -5.44 -9.56 -14.72
N GLU A 259 -5.65 -8.37 -15.27
CA GLU A 259 -6.07 -7.19 -14.54
C GLU A 259 -7.59 -7.11 -14.39
N PHE A 260 -8.05 -6.37 -13.38
CA PHE A 260 -9.46 -6.11 -13.17
C PHE A 260 -9.69 -4.59 -13.16
N ILE A 261 -10.18 -4.05 -14.28
CA ILE A 261 -10.44 -2.60 -14.48
C ILE A 261 -11.84 -2.34 -15.08
N ASP A 262 -12.73 -3.30 -14.96
CA ASP A 262 -14.08 -3.22 -15.51
C ASP A 262 -15.04 -2.53 -14.53
N PRO A 263 -15.77 -1.47 -14.96
CA PRO A 263 -16.69 -0.74 -14.10
C PRO A 263 -18.10 -1.34 -14.04
N SER A 264 -18.35 -2.48 -14.69
CA SER A 264 -19.72 -3.03 -14.84
C SER A 264 -20.33 -3.53 -13.53
N ALA A 265 -19.54 -4.06 -12.60
CA ALA A 265 -20.01 -4.53 -11.30
C ALA A 265 -19.85 -3.48 -10.19
N SER A 266 -18.84 -2.62 -10.28
CA SER A 266 -18.58 -1.57 -9.30
C SER A 266 -17.95 -0.36 -9.97
N LYS A 267 -18.30 0.84 -9.49
CA LYS A 267 -17.83 2.09 -10.08
C LYS A 267 -16.30 2.21 -10.03
N ILE A 268 -15.69 2.53 -11.16
CA ILE A 268 -14.29 2.92 -11.30
C ILE A 268 -14.21 4.38 -11.69
N HIS A 269 -13.51 5.19 -10.92
CA HIS A 269 -13.29 6.62 -11.20
C HIS A 269 -12.14 6.80 -12.20
N ARG A 270 -12.38 6.56 -13.49
CA ARG A 270 -11.34 6.66 -14.53
C ARG A 270 -10.67 8.03 -14.64
N GLY A 271 -11.29 9.07 -14.13
CA GLY A 271 -10.69 10.41 -14.05
C GLY A 271 -9.40 10.47 -13.22
N ILE A 272 -9.18 9.52 -12.33
CA ILE A 272 -7.94 9.45 -11.52
C ILE A 272 -6.67 9.28 -12.36
N TYR A 273 -6.78 8.74 -13.59
CA TYR A 273 -5.62 8.55 -14.46
C TYR A 273 -5.08 9.87 -15.03
N SER A 274 -5.87 10.94 -15.04
CA SER A 274 -5.51 12.22 -15.66
C SER A 274 -5.70 13.44 -14.76
N SER A 275 -6.48 13.33 -13.69
CA SER A 275 -6.68 14.46 -12.75
C SER A 275 -5.38 14.85 -12.07
N ARG A 276 -5.20 16.15 -11.78
CA ARG A 276 -4.00 16.69 -11.13
C ARG A 276 -2.72 16.19 -11.82
N ALA A 277 -2.62 16.36 -13.13
CA ALA A 277 -1.50 15.87 -13.93
C ALA A 277 -0.14 16.41 -13.47
N ASP A 278 -0.08 17.65 -12.99
CA ASP A 278 1.09 18.28 -12.39
C ASP A 278 1.60 17.52 -11.16
N LEU A 279 0.69 17.04 -10.31
CA LEU A 279 1.02 16.22 -9.15
C LEU A 279 1.60 14.86 -9.58
N LYS A 280 0.98 14.21 -10.56
CA LYS A 280 1.48 12.93 -11.10
C LYS A 280 2.86 13.07 -11.70
N HIS A 281 3.12 14.13 -12.49
CA HIS A 281 4.45 14.42 -13.03
C HIS A 281 5.50 14.68 -11.95
N LEU A 282 5.13 15.37 -10.87
CA LEU A 282 6.03 15.62 -9.75
C LEU A 282 6.49 14.31 -9.11
N TYR A 283 5.56 13.41 -8.79
CA TYR A 283 5.89 12.14 -8.13
C TYR A 283 6.58 11.16 -9.08
N ASP A 284 6.21 11.11 -10.36
CA ASP A 284 6.91 10.34 -11.40
C ASP A 284 8.38 10.78 -11.51
N ARG A 285 8.63 12.09 -11.63
CA ARG A 285 9.99 12.63 -11.64
C ARG A 285 10.77 12.28 -10.38
N LEU A 286 10.13 12.34 -9.21
CA LEU A 286 10.76 12.02 -7.93
C LEU A 286 11.12 10.53 -7.85
N GLU A 287 10.24 9.63 -8.27
CA GLU A 287 10.52 8.19 -8.33
C GLU A 287 11.70 7.88 -9.24
N HIS A 288 11.68 8.39 -10.49
CA HIS A 288 12.78 8.19 -11.43
C HIS A 288 14.10 8.73 -10.90
N LEU A 289 14.08 9.89 -10.23
CA LEU A 289 15.31 10.44 -9.62
C LEU A 289 15.84 9.50 -8.53
N MET A 290 14.99 8.89 -7.73
CA MET A 290 15.38 7.95 -6.68
C MET A 290 15.91 6.65 -7.27
N VAL A 291 15.14 6.00 -8.13
CA VAL A 291 15.41 4.64 -8.65
C VAL A 291 16.59 4.66 -9.63
N ASP A 292 16.60 5.62 -10.54
CA ASP A 292 17.55 5.62 -11.66
C ASP A 292 18.84 6.37 -11.33
N VAL A 293 18.86 7.24 -10.31
CA VAL A 293 20.00 8.11 -10.05
C VAL A 293 20.47 8.03 -8.59
N VAL A 294 19.64 8.41 -7.62
CA VAL A 294 20.10 8.59 -6.22
C VAL A 294 20.56 7.27 -5.60
N GLU A 295 19.73 6.23 -5.62
CA GLU A 295 20.07 4.95 -5.01
C GLU A 295 21.26 4.26 -5.71
N PRO A 296 21.34 4.19 -7.05
CA PRO A 296 22.55 3.69 -7.72
C PRO A 296 23.81 4.47 -7.38
N MET A 297 23.72 5.81 -7.27
CA MET A 297 24.86 6.62 -6.85
C MET A 297 25.29 6.36 -5.40
N MET A 298 24.34 6.13 -4.50
CA MET A 298 24.64 5.76 -3.11
C MET A 298 25.41 4.44 -3.03
N VAL A 299 25.00 3.43 -3.81
CA VAL A 299 25.73 2.15 -3.89
C VAL A 299 27.16 2.37 -4.36
N ILE A 300 27.37 3.16 -5.43
CA ILE A 300 28.71 3.48 -5.94
C ILE A 300 29.51 4.24 -4.89
N ALA A 301 28.91 5.23 -4.23
CA ALA A 301 29.56 6.04 -3.20
C ALA A 301 30.01 5.19 -2.00
N ALA A 302 29.14 4.26 -1.55
CA ALA A 302 29.44 3.33 -0.46
C ALA A 302 30.66 2.43 -0.82
N HIS A 303 30.76 1.95 -2.06
CA HIS A 303 31.92 1.20 -2.53
C HIS A 303 33.24 2.03 -2.55
N GLN A 304 33.13 3.34 -2.58
CA GLN A 304 34.28 4.25 -2.49
C GLN A 304 34.55 4.75 -1.05
N GLY A 305 33.87 4.18 -0.05
CA GLY A 305 34.02 4.56 1.36
C GLY A 305 33.30 5.87 1.73
N ILE A 306 32.41 6.37 0.88
CA ILE A 306 31.56 7.51 1.19
C ILE A 306 30.34 6.99 1.95
N GLU A 307 30.13 7.48 3.15
CA GLU A 307 29.02 7.06 4.00
C GLU A 307 27.66 7.32 3.35
N ALA A 308 26.83 6.27 3.28
CA ALA A 308 25.46 6.37 2.79
C ALA A 308 24.55 6.95 3.88
N GLN A 309 23.64 7.83 3.48
CA GLN A 309 22.65 8.44 4.37
C GLN A 309 21.28 7.77 4.19
N ASP A 310 21.18 6.51 4.59
CA ASP A 310 19.96 5.66 4.41
C ASP A 310 18.70 6.29 5.02
N GLY A 311 18.86 7.08 6.09
CA GLY A 311 17.76 7.81 6.71
C GLY A 311 17.12 8.86 5.79
N MET A 312 17.89 9.51 4.93
CA MET A 312 17.37 10.47 3.93
C MET A 312 16.57 9.74 2.84
N VAL A 313 17.08 8.61 2.35
CA VAL A 313 16.39 7.77 1.36
C VAL A 313 15.06 7.25 1.94
N ALA A 314 15.09 6.74 3.16
CA ALA A 314 13.87 6.29 3.84
C ALA A 314 12.85 7.42 4.04
N HIS A 315 13.32 8.65 4.30
CA HIS A 315 12.46 9.83 4.41
C HIS A 315 11.79 10.18 3.08
N ILE A 316 12.57 10.18 1.98
CA ILE A 316 12.06 10.44 0.63
C ILE A 316 11.03 9.39 0.23
N TRP A 317 11.32 8.10 0.42
CA TRP A 317 10.37 7.02 0.10
C TRP A 317 9.08 7.09 0.91
N ARG A 318 9.14 7.52 2.17
CA ARG A 318 7.92 7.79 2.95
C ARG A 318 7.09 8.92 2.35
N ALA A 319 7.75 9.98 1.86
CA ALA A 319 7.05 11.10 1.21
C ALA A 319 6.39 10.64 -0.11
N ILE A 320 7.10 9.83 -0.90
CA ILE A 320 6.56 9.21 -2.13
C ILE A 320 5.34 8.37 -1.77
N ALA A 321 5.47 7.41 -0.86
CA ALA A 321 4.38 6.51 -0.49
C ALA A 321 3.15 7.26 0.04
N ARG A 322 3.34 8.33 0.81
CA ARG A 322 2.25 9.21 1.29
C ARG A 322 1.55 9.94 0.15
N GLY A 323 2.30 10.41 -0.87
CA GLY A 323 1.71 11.05 -2.04
C GLY A 323 1.04 10.07 -3.00
N GLN A 324 1.26 8.79 -2.81
CA GLN A 324 0.67 7.69 -3.59
C GLN A 324 -0.48 6.99 -2.85
N ALA A 325 -0.92 7.49 -1.70
CA ALA A 325 -2.21 7.07 -1.15
C ALA A 325 -3.29 7.23 -2.24
N HIS A 326 -4.27 6.33 -2.29
CA HIS A 326 -5.18 6.20 -3.44
C HIS A 326 -5.89 7.52 -3.79
N ASP A 327 -6.41 8.28 -2.83
CA ASP A 327 -7.01 9.60 -3.07
C ASP A 327 -5.97 10.65 -3.46
N SER A 328 -4.77 10.60 -2.84
CA SER A 328 -3.69 11.55 -3.13
C SER A 328 -3.24 11.42 -4.58
N SER A 329 -2.88 10.21 -5.01
CA SER A 329 -2.45 9.94 -6.38
C SER A 329 -3.60 10.01 -7.37
N GLY A 330 -4.81 9.62 -6.97
CA GLY A 330 -6.04 9.75 -7.75
C GLY A 330 -6.41 11.19 -8.05
N GLY A 331 -6.03 12.14 -7.16
CA GLY A 331 -6.32 13.57 -7.33
C GLY A 331 -7.77 13.93 -7.13
N CYS A 332 -8.53 13.11 -6.39
CA CYS A 332 -9.94 13.32 -6.04
C CYS A 332 -10.13 14.07 -4.70
N ASN A 333 -9.06 14.60 -4.15
CA ASN A 333 -9.00 15.34 -2.91
C ASN A 333 -9.38 16.83 -3.05
N SER A 334 -9.59 17.51 -1.91
CA SER A 334 -9.83 18.95 -1.88
C SER A 334 -8.61 19.74 -2.37
N ASP A 335 -8.82 21.00 -2.80
CA ASP A 335 -7.72 21.85 -3.24
C ASP A 335 -6.70 22.11 -2.12
N ALA A 336 -7.15 22.26 -0.88
CA ALA A 336 -6.27 22.42 0.28
C ALA A 336 -5.41 21.17 0.50
N THR A 337 -6.02 19.98 0.43
CA THR A 337 -5.31 18.70 0.54
C THR A 337 -4.32 18.51 -0.62
N ASN A 338 -4.74 18.82 -1.85
CA ASN A 338 -3.85 18.76 -3.01
C ASN A 338 -2.62 19.67 -2.86
N GLN A 339 -2.78 20.84 -2.29
CA GLN A 339 -1.68 21.76 -2.03
C GLN A 339 -0.67 21.16 -1.02
N ASP A 340 -1.16 20.53 0.05
CA ASP A 340 -0.31 19.83 1.03
C ASP A 340 0.47 18.68 0.38
N ILE A 341 -0.19 17.88 -0.48
CA ILE A 341 0.42 16.77 -1.20
C ILE A 341 1.52 17.28 -2.15
N TYR A 342 1.21 18.32 -2.91
CA TYR A 342 2.15 18.93 -3.86
C TYR A 342 3.37 19.49 -3.13
N GLN A 343 3.19 20.23 -2.04
CA GLN A 343 4.28 20.78 -1.24
C GLN A 343 5.18 19.68 -0.68
N ARG A 344 4.60 18.61 -0.15
CA ARG A 344 5.36 17.43 0.34
C ARG A 344 6.19 16.78 -0.77
N GLY A 345 5.65 16.68 -1.99
CA GLY A 345 6.37 16.18 -3.16
C GLY A 345 7.54 17.09 -3.55
N VAL A 346 7.34 18.42 -3.56
CA VAL A 346 8.39 19.40 -3.85
C VAL A 346 9.54 19.33 -2.84
N GLU A 347 9.23 19.24 -1.54
CA GLU A 347 10.25 19.12 -0.49
C GLU A 347 11.05 17.81 -0.63
N ALA A 348 10.38 16.70 -0.92
CA ALA A 348 11.05 15.43 -1.16
C ALA A 348 11.93 15.46 -2.43
N LEU A 349 11.49 16.10 -3.51
CA LEU A 349 12.26 16.27 -4.73
C LEU A 349 13.51 17.11 -4.48
N GLN A 350 13.38 18.23 -3.77
CA GLN A 350 14.53 19.08 -3.39
C GLN A 350 15.54 18.31 -2.54
N LEU A 351 15.08 17.47 -1.61
CA LEU A 351 15.97 16.63 -0.81
C LEU A 351 16.69 15.61 -1.69
N ALA A 352 15.98 14.92 -2.59
CA ALA A 352 16.57 13.94 -3.51
C ALA A 352 17.60 14.57 -4.45
N GLU A 353 17.30 15.75 -5.02
CA GLU A 353 18.25 16.53 -5.83
C GLU A 353 19.48 16.94 -5.03
N SER A 354 19.29 17.34 -3.78
CA SER A 354 20.41 17.72 -2.89
C SER A 354 21.31 16.52 -2.56
N VAL A 355 20.74 15.35 -2.32
CA VAL A 355 21.49 14.09 -2.12
C VAL A 355 22.28 13.75 -3.38
N ARG A 356 21.64 13.75 -4.55
CA ARG A 356 22.29 13.55 -5.85
C ARG A 356 23.50 14.48 -6.02
N ASP A 357 23.31 15.77 -5.83
CA ASP A 357 24.33 16.79 -6.07
C ASP A 357 25.50 16.69 -5.07
N TYR A 358 25.20 16.30 -3.83
CA TYR A 358 26.24 16.02 -2.84
C TYR A 358 27.07 14.79 -3.24
N LEU A 359 26.43 13.70 -3.62
CA LEU A 359 27.10 12.48 -4.06
C LEU A 359 27.95 12.72 -5.31
N LEU A 360 27.42 13.45 -6.29
CA LEU A 360 28.17 13.84 -7.49
C LEU A 360 29.47 14.58 -7.12
N ARG A 361 29.38 15.58 -6.24
CA ARG A 361 30.56 16.32 -5.76
C ARG A 361 31.57 15.43 -5.06
N LYS A 362 31.10 14.52 -4.20
CA LYS A 362 31.98 13.59 -3.48
C LYS A 362 32.64 12.59 -4.42
N LEU A 363 31.91 11.98 -5.33
CA LEU A 363 32.44 11.05 -6.34
C LEU A 363 33.42 11.72 -7.29
N ALA A 364 33.22 13.01 -7.61
CA ALA A 364 34.10 13.79 -8.46
C ALA A 364 35.31 14.40 -7.72
N SER A 365 35.33 14.42 -6.40
CA SER A 365 36.36 15.14 -5.61
C SER A 365 37.79 14.62 -5.82
N GLY A 366 37.98 13.38 -6.27
CA GLY A 366 39.26 12.77 -6.63
C GLY A 366 39.63 12.93 -8.12
N ALA A 367 38.79 13.56 -8.92
CA ALA A 367 38.99 13.67 -10.38
C ALA A 367 39.71 14.97 -10.72
N PRO A 368 40.63 15.00 -11.77
CA PRO A 368 41.22 16.22 -12.25
C PRO A 368 40.17 17.24 -12.66
N ALA A 369 40.44 18.54 -12.42
CA ALA A 369 39.54 19.66 -12.72
C ALA A 369 39.09 19.74 -14.21
N SER A 370 39.79 19.03 -15.11
CA SER A 370 39.47 18.92 -16.55
C SER A 370 38.55 17.72 -16.91
N LEU A 371 38.05 16.98 -15.91
CA LEU A 371 37.20 15.80 -16.13
C LEU A 371 35.73 16.15 -15.96
N ASN A 372 34.94 15.85 -17.00
CA ASN A 372 33.47 15.86 -16.90
C ASN A 372 33.00 14.44 -16.58
N VAL A 373 32.30 14.28 -15.46
CA VAL A 373 31.72 13.03 -15.04
C VAL A 373 30.25 13.03 -15.43
N PHE A 374 29.83 12.07 -16.24
CA PHE A 374 28.43 11.84 -16.59
C PHE A 374 27.97 10.56 -15.91
N PHE A 375 26.86 10.63 -15.21
CA PHE A 375 26.19 9.49 -14.62
C PHE A 375 25.01 9.10 -15.51
N GLU A 376 24.97 7.86 -15.97
CA GLU A 376 23.86 7.31 -16.75
C GLU A 376 23.46 5.97 -16.12
N ALA A 377 22.26 5.89 -15.60
CA ALA A 377 21.64 4.65 -15.13
C ALA A 377 20.79 4.04 -16.25
N HIS A 378 21.00 2.79 -16.56
CA HIS A 378 20.20 2.07 -17.56
C HIS A 378 19.44 0.95 -16.88
N GLN A 379 18.13 0.90 -17.06
CA GLN A 379 17.23 -0.10 -16.45
C GLN A 379 17.65 -1.58 -16.67
N ARG A 380 18.46 -1.86 -17.70
CA ARG A 380 18.87 -3.24 -18.03
C ARG A 380 20.33 -3.59 -17.71
N CYS A 381 21.17 -2.63 -17.39
CA CYS A 381 22.63 -2.83 -17.31
C CYS A 381 23.32 -2.23 -16.07
N GLY A 382 22.59 -1.63 -15.15
CA GLY A 382 23.15 -0.89 -14.01
C GLY A 382 23.74 0.47 -14.41
N PRO A 383 24.21 1.24 -13.44
CA PRO A 383 24.69 2.60 -13.64
C PRO A 383 25.98 2.66 -14.47
N PHE A 384 26.03 3.56 -15.42
CA PHE A 384 27.24 3.87 -16.20
C PHE A 384 27.76 5.26 -15.85
N ILE A 385 29.03 5.34 -15.48
CA ILE A 385 29.73 6.62 -15.40
C ILE A 385 30.41 6.85 -16.73
N LYS A 386 29.97 7.84 -17.51
CA LYS A 386 30.69 8.31 -18.70
C LYS A 386 31.76 9.28 -18.27
N MET A 387 33.01 8.92 -18.42
CA MET A 387 34.15 9.82 -18.22
C MET A 387 34.67 10.32 -19.56
N VAL A 388 34.72 11.62 -19.73
CA VAL A 388 35.36 12.28 -20.89
C VAL A 388 36.75 12.71 -20.50
N ARG A 389 37.72 11.84 -20.57
CA ARG A 389 39.15 11.97 -20.95
C ARG A 389 39.99 10.72 -20.70
N SER A 390 41.02 10.60 -21.54
CA SER A 390 41.94 9.51 -21.72
C SER A 390 42.92 9.29 -20.57
N ARG A 391 42.73 8.33 -19.69
CA ARG A 391 43.73 7.56 -18.91
C ARG A 391 43.07 6.72 -17.80
N TRP A 392 42.10 5.87 -18.15
CA TRP A 392 41.44 5.03 -17.12
C TRP A 392 41.34 3.57 -17.52
N GLN A 393 42.48 2.94 -17.83
CA GLN A 393 42.50 1.47 -18.01
C GLN A 393 42.50 0.66 -16.70
N ARG A 394 42.73 1.29 -15.52
CA ARG A 394 42.83 0.55 -14.25
C ARG A 394 41.56 0.46 -13.39
N VAL A 395 40.55 1.26 -13.63
CA VAL A 395 39.29 1.20 -12.82
C VAL A 395 38.24 0.30 -13.44
N ALA A 396 38.28 0.08 -14.73
CA ALA A 396 37.33 -0.76 -15.47
C ALA A 396 37.40 -2.26 -15.09
N SER A 397 38.49 -2.74 -14.51
CA SER A 397 38.67 -4.14 -14.12
C SER A 397 37.99 -4.54 -12.81
N ILE A 398 37.57 -3.58 -11.99
CA ILE A 398 37.01 -3.86 -10.65
C ILE A 398 35.47 -4.00 -10.67
N PHE A 399 34.79 -3.40 -11.65
CA PHE A 399 33.32 -3.27 -11.56
C PHE A 399 32.49 -3.87 -12.68
N HIS A 400 33.04 -4.55 -13.68
CA HIS A 400 32.27 -4.96 -14.89
C HIS A 400 31.53 -3.79 -15.56
N LEU A 401 31.97 -2.56 -15.39
CA LEU A 401 31.41 -1.34 -15.96
C LEU A 401 31.99 -1.15 -17.38
N LYS A 402 31.14 -1.22 -18.40
CA LYS A 402 31.53 -0.78 -19.75
C LYS A 402 31.63 0.74 -19.77
N MET A 403 32.85 1.28 -19.63
CA MET A 403 33.10 2.70 -19.88
C MET A 403 33.25 2.97 -21.38
N LYS A 404 32.39 3.80 -21.94
CA LYS A 404 32.57 4.37 -23.27
C LYS A 404 33.26 5.75 -23.13
N MET A 405 34.50 5.87 -23.58
CA MET A 405 35.14 7.16 -23.72
C MET A 405 34.62 7.89 -24.96
N VAL A 406 34.04 9.05 -24.76
CA VAL A 406 33.67 9.95 -25.86
C VAL A 406 34.79 10.99 -26.04
N LYS A 407 35.44 11.00 -27.18
CA LYS A 407 36.37 12.09 -27.54
C LYS A 407 35.56 13.37 -27.77
N SER A 408 35.81 14.41 -27.00
CA SER A 408 35.30 15.73 -27.28
C SER A 408 35.95 16.23 -28.59
N SER A 409 35.16 16.37 -29.65
CA SER A 409 35.57 17.19 -30.79
C SER A 409 35.52 18.65 -30.31
N ARG A 410 36.68 19.32 -30.36
CA ARG A 410 36.74 20.77 -30.18
C ARG A 410 35.79 21.41 -31.20
N MET A 411 34.76 22.08 -30.71
CA MET A 411 34.16 23.15 -31.49
C MET A 411 35.21 24.25 -31.63
N LYS A 412 35.76 24.40 -32.81
CA LYS A 412 36.42 25.63 -33.21
C LYS A 412 35.35 26.65 -33.56
N SER A 413 35.49 27.79 -32.97
CA SER A 413 34.80 29.06 -33.16
C SER A 413 34.10 29.28 -34.48
#